data_cc8bfc8a646d741d385f1c7c0d7a340b
#
_entry.id   cc8bfc8a646d741d385f1c7c0d7a340b
#
_cell.length_a   1.000
_cell.length_b   1.000
_cell.length_c   1.000
_cell.angle_alpha   90.00
_cell.angle_beta   90.00
_cell.angle_gamma   90.00
#
_symmetry.space_group_name_H-M   'P 1'
#
loop_
_entity.id
_entity.type
_entity.pdbx_description
1 polymer ?
#
loop_
_entity_poly.entity_id
_entity_poly.type
_entity_poly.pdbx_seq_one_letter_code
_entity_poly.pdbx_strand_id
1 'polypeptide(L)'
;MTKRDRETAVENVLKRWRKLQEEIKAVEDDAANMAFSQGSGEPVQSSSISDKTARGAFLLESVSEKKAWISCVEAAMRWLDQEQPELRKLLYGHYGMYSKQGYKRSAAKAFSIYFCGEHFVSRTRYHIMRTDALDEVVFTATEMGLFNSGLNRK
;
A
#
# COMPACT_ATOMS: atom_id res chain seq x y z
N MET A 1 -7.17 19.52 2.56
CA MET A 1 -5.98 18.80 2.09
C MET A 1 -5.65 19.25 0.67
N THR A 2 -4.42 19.73 0.45
CA THR A 2 -3.99 20.21 -0.84
C THR A 2 -3.63 19.05 -1.78
N LYS A 3 -3.47 19.34 -3.08
CA LYS A 3 -3.02 18.36 -4.05
C LYS A 3 -1.67 17.76 -3.64
N ARG A 4 -0.74 18.61 -3.20
CA ARG A 4 0.59 18.19 -2.76
C ARG A 4 0.51 17.27 -1.54
N ASP A 5 -0.38 17.55 -0.60
CA ASP A 5 -0.58 16.71 0.57
C ASP A 5 -1.07 15.32 0.19
N ARG A 6 -1.97 15.24 -0.81
CA ARG A 6 -2.48 13.97 -1.31
C ARG A 6 -1.38 13.18 -2.01
N GLU A 7 -0.59 13.84 -2.85
CA GLU A 7 0.55 13.20 -3.51
C GLU A 7 1.55 12.66 -2.49
N THR A 8 1.85 13.44 -1.45
CA THR A 8 2.76 13.03 -0.39
C THR A 8 2.21 11.82 0.37
N ALA A 9 0.92 11.81 0.66
CA ALA A 9 0.28 10.68 1.31
C ALA A 9 0.39 9.41 0.47
N VAL A 10 0.14 9.51 -0.83
CA VAL A 10 0.28 8.39 -1.76
C VAL A 10 1.73 7.92 -1.84
N GLU A 11 2.69 8.85 -1.95
CA GLU A 11 4.11 8.49 -1.95
C GLU A 11 4.51 7.72 -0.71
N ASN A 12 4.03 8.16 0.45
CA ASN A 12 4.32 7.48 1.72
C ASN A 12 3.78 6.04 1.73
N VAL A 13 2.60 5.83 1.17
CA VAL A 13 2.03 4.48 1.03
C VAL A 13 2.91 3.63 0.11
N LEU A 14 3.31 4.17 -1.04
CA LEU A 14 4.14 3.43 -2.01
C LEU A 14 5.52 3.10 -1.43
N LYS A 15 6.13 4.05 -0.71
CA LYS A 15 7.43 3.83 -0.06
C LYS A 15 7.35 2.75 1.02
N ARG A 16 6.19 2.62 1.67
CA ARG A 16 5.96 1.64 2.73
C ARG A 16 5.23 0.39 2.22
N TRP A 17 5.12 0.22 0.91
CA TRP A 17 4.33 -0.84 0.28
C TRP A 17 4.62 -2.22 0.87
N ARG A 18 5.89 -2.60 0.89
CA ARG A 18 6.32 -3.89 1.40
C ARG A 18 6.01 -4.05 2.89
N LYS A 19 6.31 -3.01 3.65
CA LYS A 19 6.06 -2.99 5.09
C LYS A 19 4.57 -3.09 5.41
N LEU A 20 3.73 -2.38 4.66
CA LEU A 20 2.28 -2.45 4.84
C LEU A 20 1.77 -3.87 4.60
N GLN A 21 2.24 -4.54 3.55
CA GLN A 21 1.86 -5.92 3.26
C GLN A 21 2.28 -6.86 4.39
N GLU A 22 3.48 -6.69 4.90
CA GLU A 22 4.00 -7.51 6.02
C GLU A 22 3.21 -7.26 7.30
N GLU A 23 2.87 -6.01 7.61
CA GLU A 23 2.07 -5.66 8.78
C GLU A 23 0.66 -6.27 8.70
N ILE A 24 0.04 -6.22 7.54
CA ILE A 24 -1.29 -6.81 7.31
C ILE A 24 -1.21 -8.32 7.52
N LYS A 25 -0.23 -8.97 6.91
CA LYS A 25 -0.06 -10.42 7.02
C LYS A 25 0.17 -10.85 8.47
N ALA A 26 1.02 -10.13 9.20
CA ALA A 26 1.30 -10.43 10.60
C ALA A 26 0.03 -10.36 11.46
N VAL A 27 -0.80 -9.32 11.26
CA VAL A 27 -2.04 -9.16 12.01
C VAL A 27 -3.05 -10.24 11.62
N GLU A 28 -3.16 -10.57 10.34
CA GLU A 28 -4.07 -11.63 9.87
C GLU A 28 -3.66 -12.98 10.40
N ASP A 29 -2.36 -13.29 10.46
CA ASP A 29 -1.85 -14.52 11.02
C ASP A 29 -2.15 -14.61 12.52
N ASP A 30 -1.96 -13.51 13.27
CA ASP A 30 -2.28 -13.46 14.69
C ASP A 30 -3.78 -13.68 14.93
N ALA A 31 -4.63 -13.03 14.14
CA ALA A 31 -6.07 -13.20 14.23
C ALA A 31 -6.50 -14.65 13.91
N ALA A 32 -5.88 -15.26 12.91
CA ALA A 32 -6.13 -16.65 12.53
C ALA A 32 -5.69 -17.61 13.64
N ASN A 33 -4.54 -17.34 14.26
CA ASN A 33 -4.05 -18.14 15.39
C ASN A 33 -4.98 -18.05 16.59
N MET A 34 -5.53 -16.89 16.88
CA MET A 34 -6.52 -16.72 17.95
C MET A 34 -7.79 -17.52 17.66
N ALA A 35 -8.29 -17.44 16.43
CA ALA A 35 -9.47 -18.20 16.01
C ALA A 35 -9.22 -19.70 16.08
N PHE A 36 -8.05 -20.17 15.66
CA PHE A 36 -7.65 -21.57 15.70
C PHE A 36 -7.57 -22.07 17.16
N SER A 37 -6.99 -21.27 18.06
CA SER A 37 -6.91 -21.62 19.49
C SER A 37 -8.29 -21.80 20.10
N GLN A 38 -9.28 -21.00 19.68
CA GLN A 38 -10.67 -21.15 20.12
C GLN A 38 -11.31 -22.43 19.58
N GLY A 39 -10.93 -22.86 18.39
CA GLY A 39 -11.47 -24.05 17.75
C GLY A 39 -10.86 -25.36 18.24
N SER A 40 -9.87 -25.34 19.11
CA SER A 40 -9.15 -26.53 19.54
C SER A 40 -9.88 -27.40 20.62
N GLY A 41 -11.11 -27.05 20.91
CA GLY A 41 -12.06 -28.04 21.53
C GLY A 41 -12.05 -28.19 23.03
N GLU A 42 -11.24 -27.52 23.80
CA GLU A 42 -11.35 -27.50 25.21
C GLU A 42 -12.50 -26.59 25.67
N PRO A 43 -13.32 -27.03 26.66
CA PRO A 43 -14.37 -26.18 27.18
C PRO A 43 -13.77 -25.01 27.90
N VAL A 44 -13.70 -23.89 27.19
CA VAL A 44 -13.19 -22.63 27.72
C VAL A 44 -14.38 -21.84 28.26
N GLN A 45 -14.19 -21.15 29.37
CA GLN A 45 -15.23 -20.26 29.91
C GLN A 45 -15.65 -19.27 28.84
N SER A 46 -16.94 -18.98 28.72
CA SER A 46 -17.50 -18.14 27.67
C SER A 46 -16.88 -16.75 27.62
N SER A 47 -16.52 -16.17 28.77
CA SER A 47 -15.86 -14.88 28.84
C SER A 47 -14.48 -14.90 28.14
N SER A 48 -13.74 -16.00 28.31
CA SER A 48 -12.41 -16.17 27.72
C SER A 48 -12.49 -16.29 26.19
N ILE A 49 -13.47 -17.05 25.69
CA ILE A 49 -13.73 -17.20 24.25
C ILE A 49 -14.11 -15.85 23.65
N SER A 50 -15.00 -15.11 24.32
CA SER A 50 -15.46 -13.81 23.88
C SER A 50 -14.30 -12.79 23.77
N ASP A 51 -13.39 -12.80 24.75
CA ASP A 51 -12.24 -11.89 24.74
C ASP A 51 -11.29 -12.18 23.57
N LYS A 52 -11.01 -13.45 23.29
CA LYS A 52 -10.17 -13.84 22.16
C LYS A 52 -10.81 -13.47 20.82
N THR A 53 -12.11 -13.70 20.68
CA THR A 53 -12.85 -13.34 19.47
C THR A 53 -12.86 -11.84 19.26
N ALA A 54 -13.12 -11.06 20.30
CA ALA A 54 -13.12 -9.61 20.25
C ALA A 54 -11.74 -9.06 19.90
N ARG A 55 -10.68 -9.65 20.46
CA ARG A 55 -9.30 -9.26 20.15
C ARG A 55 -8.94 -9.56 18.70
N GLY A 56 -9.32 -10.75 18.20
CA GLY A 56 -9.11 -11.11 16.80
C GLY A 56 -9.82 -10.15 15.87
N ALA A 57 -11.08 -9.82 16.13
CA ALA A 57 -11.85 -8.88 15.35
C ALA A 57 -11.22 -7.48 15.39
N PHE A 58 -10.76 -7.03 16.55
CA PHE A 58 -10.08 -5.75 16.71
C PHE A 58 -8.80 -5.68 15.87
N LEU A 59 -7.99 -6.76 15.89
CA LEU A 59 -6.77 -6.83 15.09
C LEU A 59 -7.08 -6.73 13.60
N LEU A 60 -8.09 -7.44 13.11
CA LEU A 60 -8.50 -7.37 11.70
C LEU A 60 -9.00 -5.98 11.33
N GLU A 61 -9.76 -5.34 12.21
CA GLU A 61 -10.24 -3.99 11.99
C GLU A 61 -9.09 -2.98 11.94
N SER A 62 -8.05 -3.19 12.76
CA SER A 62 -6.90 -2.28 12.81
C SER A 62 -6.14 -2.19 11.50
N VAL A 63 -6.25 -3.20 10.61
CA VAL A 63 -5.60 -3.19 9.31
C VAL A 63 -6.54 -2.83 8.16
N SER A 64 -7.80 -2.58 8.43
CA SER A 64 -8.79 -2.32 7.36
C SER A 64 -8.41 -1.12 6.49
N GLU A 65 -7.93 -0.04 7.08
CA GLU A 65 -7.44 1.14 6.36
C GLU A 65 -6.22 0.80 5.49
N LYS A 66 -5.28 0.06 6.04
CA LYS A 66 -4.09 -0.37 5.30
C LYS A 66 -4.49 -1.23 4.11
N LYS A 67 -5.42 -2.16 4.29
CA LYS A 67 -5.96 -2.99 3.21
C LYS A 67 -6.66 -2.14 2.14
N ALA A 68 -7.40 -1.11 2.56
CA ALA A 68 -8.06 -0.20 1.62
C ALA A 68 -7.02 0.52 0.75
N TRP A 69 -5.91 0.97 1.34
CA TRP A 69 -4.83 1.57 0.58
C TRP A 69 -4.17 0.59 -0.39
N ILE A 70 -3.94 -0.65 0.04
CA ILE A 70 -3.40 -1.69 -0.83
C ILE A 70 -4.34 -1.92 -2.02
N SER A 71 -5.64 -2.07 -1.78
CA SER A 71 -6.64 -2.25 -2.83
C SER A 71 -6.69 -1.07 -3.79
N CYS A 72 -6.58 0.15 -3.27
CA CYS A 72 -6.54 1.37 -4.06
C CYS A 72 -5.36 1.38 -5.03
N VAL A 73 -4.16 1.12 -4.50
CA VAL A 73 -2.94 1.12 -5.31
C VAL A 73 -3.01 0.01 -6.36
N GLU A 74 -3.46 -1.18 -5.98
CA GLU A 74 -3.61 -2.29 -6.93
C GLU A 74 -4.60 -1.95 -8.05
N ALA A 75 -5.72 -1.31 -7.73
CA ALA A 75 -6.70 -0.88 -8.72
C ALA A 75 -6.11 0.16 -9.68
N ALA A 76 -5.40 1.15 -9.15
CA ALA A 76 -4.74 2.17 -9.96
C ALA A 76 -3.65 1.55 -10.86
N MET A 77 -2.88 0.59 -10.32
CA MET A 77 -1.84 -0.10 -11.08
C MET A 77 -2.42 -0.95 -12.21
N ARG A 78 -3.55 -1.62 -11.98
CA ARG A 78 -4.24 -2.37 -13.05
C ARG A 78 -4.70 -1.44 -14.16
N TRP A 79 -5.26 -0.28 -13.80
CA TRP A 79 -5.70 0.71 -14.78
C TRP A 79 -4.51 1.23 -15.60
N LEU A 80 -3.40 1.58 -14.93
CA LEU A 80 -2.18 2.04 -15.60
C LEU A 80 -1.60 0.96 -16.51
N ASP A 81 -1.64 -0.31 -16.09
CA ASP A 81 -1.15 -1.41 -16.90
C ASP A 81 -1.90 -1.53 -18.23
N GLN A 82 -3.21 -1.25 -18.22
CA GLN A 82 -4.03 -1.30 -19.41
C GLN A 82 -3.89 -0.06 -20.30
N GLU A 83 -3.85 1.11 -19.69
CA GLU A 83 -3.92 2.39 -20.41
C GLU A 83 -2.55 3.03 -20.64
N GLN A 84 -1.66 2.93 -19.67
CA GLN A 84 -0.34 3.55 -19.71
C GLN A 84 0.70 2.66 -19.02
N PRO A 85 1.08 1.53 -19.63
CA PRO A 85 1.95 0.55 -18.98
C PRO A 85 3.33 1.11 -18.59
N GLU A 86 3.82 2.12 -19.29
CA GLU A 86 5.09 2.77 -18.95
C GLU A 86 5.02 3.46 -17.58
N LEU A 87 3.88 4.10 -17.26
CA LEU A 87 3.68 4.74 -15.98
C LEU A 87 3.60 3.74 -14.85
N ARG A 88 2.97 2.59 -15.08
CA ARG A 88 2.95 1.49 -14.11
C ARG A 88 4.36 1.01 -13.81
N LYS A 89 5.14 0.76 -14.86
CA LYS A 89 6.53 0.32 -14.74
C LYS A 89 7.36 1.32 -13.95
N LEU A 90 7.15 2.61 -14.22
CA LEU A 90 7.86 3.69 -13.54
C LEU A 90 7.54 3.70 -12.05
N LEU A 91 6.28 3.65 -11.66
CA LEU A 91 5.89 3.63 -10.25
C LEU A 91 6.45 2.40 -9.56
N TYR A 92 6.30 1.24 -10.16
CA TYR A 92 6.71 -0.02 -9.59
C TYR A 92 8.23 -0.03 -9.31
N GLY A 93 9.00 0.45 -10.27
CA GLY A 93 10.46 0.50 -10.15
C GLY A 93 10.96 1.62 -9.26
N HIS A 94 10.38 2.82 -9.38
CA HIS A 94 10.82 3.98 -8.60
C HIS A 94 10.64 3.75 -7.09
N TYR A 95 9.52 3.18 -6.67
CA TYR A 95 9.21 2.97 -5.26
C TYR A 95 9.62 1.58 -4.76
N GLY A 96 10.31 0.79 -5.57
CA GLY A 96 10.83 -0.51 -5.16
C GLY A 96 9.77 -1.50 -4.71
N MET A 97 8.58 -1.43 -5.30
CA MET A 97 7.43 -2.24 -4.89
C MET A 97 7.65 -3.73 -5.15
N TYR A 98 8.50 -4.08 -6.12
CA TYR A 98 8.85 -5.45 -6.44
C TYR A 98 9.98 -6.00 -5.57
N SER A 99 10.70 -5.14 -4.85
CA SER A 99 11.90 -5.51 -4.11
C SER A 99 11.57 -5.97 -2.69
N LYS A 100 12.20 -7.05 -2.25
CA LYS A 100 12.08 -7.52 -0.87
C LYS A 100 12.58 -6.49 0.15
N GLN A 101 13.49 -5.62 -0.28
CA GLN A 101 14.07 -4.58 0.57
C GLN A 101 13.20 -3.32 0.62
N GLY A 102 12.20 -3.21 -0.28
CA GLY A 102 11.33 -2.05 -0.37
C GLY A 102 12.00 -0.83 -0.98
N TYR A 103 11.48 0.34 -0.68
CA TYR A 103 11.97 1.59 -1.24
C TYR A 103 13.33 1.97 -0.63
N LYS A 104 14.26 2.35 -1.52
CA LYS A 104 15.55 2.96 -1.15
C LYS A 104 15.83 4.11 -2.11
N ARG A 105 16.23 5.24 -1.56
CA ARG A 105 16.53 6.44 -2.35
C ARG A 105 17.60 6.19 -3.42
N SER A 106 18.65 5.46 -3.07
CA SER A 106 19.74 5.11 -3.99
C SER A 106 19.24 4.23 -5.14
N ALA A 107 18.39 3.25 -4.84
CA ALA A 107 17.82 2.37 -5.85
C ALA A 107 16.84 3.13 -6.76
N ALA A 108 16.07 4.06 -6.21
CA ALA A 108 15.17 4.91 -7.00
C ALA A 108 15.94 5.78 -7.98
N LYS A 109 17.06 6.33 -7.54
CA LYS A 109 17.94 7.13 -8.40
C LYS A 109 18.52 6.30 -9.54
N ALA A 110 19.02 5.11 -9.22
CA ALA A 110 19.56 4.18 -10.22
C ALA A 110 18.47 3.77 -11.22
N PHE A 111 17.28 3.47 -10.72
CA PHE A 111 16.14 3.13 -11.58
C PHE A 111 15.78 4.28 -12.53
N SER A 112 15.77 5.52 -12.04
CA SER A 112 15.43 6.67 -12.88
C SER A 112 16.42 6.85 -14.02
N ILE A 113 17.70 6.64 -13.76
CA ILE A 113 18.75 6.71 -14.79
C ILE A 113 18.55 5.62 -15.84
N TYR A 114 18.30 4.40 -15.39
CA TYR A 114 18.04 3.25 -16.28
C TYR A 114 16.79 3.49 -17.13
N PHE A 115 15.70 3.92 -16.51
CA PHE A 115 14.44 4.17 -17.21
C PHE A 115 14.58 5.26 -18.27
N CYS A 116 15.24 6.37 -17.92
CA CYS A 116 15.48 7.45 -18.87
C CYS A 116 16.27 6.98 -20.08
N GLY A 117 17.28 6.15 -19.86
CA GLY A 117 18.09 5.57 -20.95
C GLY A 117 17.29 4.63 -21.82
N GLU A 118 16.51 3.72 -21.21
CA GLU A 118 15.73 2.73 -21.95
C GLU A 118 14.61 3.36 -22.79
N HIS A 119 13.92 4.36 -22.23
CA HIS A 119 12.77 4.97 -22.89
C HIS A 119 13.09 6.28 -23.64
N PHE A 120 14.36 6.68 -23.67
CA PHE A 120 14.80 7.92 -24.35
C PHE A 120 14.05 9.15 -23.86
N VAL A 121 13.86 9.26 -22.56
CA VAL A 121 13.20 10.41 -21.92
C VAL A 121 14.19 11.19 -21.08
N SER A 122 13.96 12.52 -20.98
CA SER A 122 14.76 13.39 -20.13
C SER A 122 14.41 13.20 -18.67
N ARG A 123 15.26 13.71 -17.77
CA ARG A 123 14.99 13.76 -16.34
C ARG A 123 13.70 14.53 -16.03
N THR A 124 13.51 15.66 -16.68
CA THR A 124 12.31 16.48 -16.53
C THR A 124 11.07 15.67 -16.92
N ARG A 125 11.14 15.00 -18.07
CA ARG A 125 10.03 14.16 -18.53
C ARG A 125 9.74 13.01 -17.55
N TYR A 126 10.79 12.40 -17.01
CA TYR A 126 10.64 11.35 -15.99
C TYR A 126 9.85 11.84 -14.78
N HIS A 127 10.17 13.03 -14.26
CA HIS A 127 9.46 13.61 -13.14
C HIS A 127 8.01 13.92 -13.46
N ILE A 128 7.73 14.39 -14.67
CA ILE A 128 6.35 14.62 -15.13
C ILE A 128 5.59 13.31 -15.18
N MET A 129 6.19 12.26 -15.75
CA MET A 129 5.57 10.94 -15.83
C MET A 129 5.29 10.37 -14.44
N ARG A 130 6.22 10.55 -13.51
CA ARG A 130 6.02 10.11 -12.12
C ARG A 130 4.84 10.83 -11.48
N THR A 131 4.75 12.13 -11.65
CA THR A 131 3.63 12.93 -11.15
C THR A 131 2.31 12.48 -11.77
N ASP A 132 2.28 12.26 -13.08
CA ASP A 132 1.08 11.77 -13.76
C ASP A 132 0.63 10.41 -13.21
N ALA A 133 1.58 9.52 -12.97
CA ALA A 133 1.28 8.20 -12.40
C ALA A 133 0.76 8.32 -10.95
N LEU A 134 1.36 9.19 -10.15
CA LEU A 134 0.89 9.46 -8.79
C LEU A 134 -0.52 10.06 -8.80
N ASP A 135 -0.81 10.94 -9.75
CA ASP A 135 -2.13 11.55 -9.89
C ASP A 135 -3.22 10.50 -10.11
N GLU A 136 -2.91 9.43 -10.83
CA GLU A 136 -3.86 8.33 -11.01
C GLU A 136 -4.17 7.62 -9.70
N VAL A 137 -3.16 7.38 -8.88
CA VAL A 137 -3.35 6.78 -7.55
C VAL A 137 -4.13 7.74 -6.65
N VAL A 138 -3.82 9.04 -6.71
CA VAL A 138 -4.55 10.08 -5.96
C VAL A 138 -6.02 10.10 -6.37
N PHE A 139 -6.29 10.02 -7.66
CA PHE A 139 -7.67 9.97 -8.17
C PHE A 139 -8.42 8.78 -7.60
N THR A 140 -7.84 7.59 -7.68
CA THR A 140 -8.45 6.36 -7.16
C THR A 140 -8.68 6.47 -5.65
N ALA A 141 -7.70 6.97 -4.91
CA ALA A 141 -7.80 7.14 -3.46
C ALA A 141 -8.90 8.15 -3.10
N THR A 142 -9.05 9.21 -3.88
CA THR A 142 -10.10 10.20 -3.68
C THR A 142 -11.48 9.58 -3.88
N GLU A 143 -11.64 8.79 -4.93
CA GLU A 143 -12.90 8.08 -5.21
C GLU A 143 -13.27 7.10 -4.10
N MET A 144 -12.28 6.48 -3.48
CA MET A 144 -12.48 5.54 -2.37
C MET A 144 -12.60 6.23 -1.00
N GLY A 145 -12.47 7.56 -0.93
CA GLY A 145 -12.57 8.31 0.31
C GLY A 145 -11.42 8.11 1.29
N LEU A 146 -10.26 7.67 0.83
CA LEU A 146 -9.14 7.30 1.71
C LEU A 146 -8.44 8.49 2.36
N PHE A 147 -8.57 9.69 1.80
CA PHE A 147 -7.95 10.88 2.39
C PHE A 147 -8.67 11.40 3.63
N ASN A 148 -9.84 10.86 3.91
CA ASN A 148 -10.61 11.19 5.12
C ASN A 148 -10.32 10.21 6.26
N SER A 149 -9.39 9.29 6.07
CA SER A 149 -9.08 8.26 7.05
C SER A 149 -8.04 8.72 8.08
N GLY A 150 -8.02 8.07 9.25
CA GLY A 150 -7.06 8.37 10.31
C GLY A 150 -5.60 8.10 9.94
N LEU A 151 -5.33 7.23 8.97
CA LEU A 151 -3.98 6.89 8.53
C LEU A 151 -3.23 8.11 7.97
N ASN A 152 -3.95 9.07 7.41
CA ASN A 152 -3.39 10.25 6.77
C ASN A 152 -3.49 11.52 7.61
N ARG A 153 -3.98 11.42 8.84
CA ARG A 153 -4.11 12.55 9.76
C ARG A 153 -2.84 12.74 10.57
N LYS A 154 -1.81 13.24 9.93
CA LYS A 154 -0.59 13.64 10.62
C LYS A 154 -0.05 14.93 10.07
#